data_4da7d3cdd01b01e29e694e794a69846f
#
_entry.id   4da7d3cdd01b01e29e694e794a69846f
#
_cell.length_a   1.000
_cell.length_b   1.000
_cell.length_c   1.000
_cell.angle_alpha   90.00
_cell.angle_beta   90.00
_cell.angle_gamma   90.00
#
_symmetry.space_group_name_H-M   'P 1'
#
loop_
_entity.id
_entity.type
_entity.pdbx_description
1 polymer ?
#
loop_
_entity_poly.entity_id
_entity_poly.type
_entity_poly.pdbx_seq_one_letter_code
_entity_poly.pdbx_strand_id
1 'polypeptide(L)'
;MGNPTGDPAYALERSQEEYERLGRQALFLHGTTERLLRDAGLRPGMRVLDVGSGAGDVALLAAGIVGPQGTVVGVDVDAAALRVARGRAEALGLSNVEFVEGDLDTADAGTGFDAAFGRLVLMYRADPVAALRAVAARVRSGGIIAFQELDLDPAIAARSLPEASLWNDTGRLTTEAFRRAGMQVRMGRQLFAAYTAAGLPEPTMRDEALIGGGPDFGGYAWLAGVTRALAPLIQKLGLDLPGDLDTLADRLRADAVTNGTVVWTPSLIGAHATKP
;
A
#
# COMPACT_ATOMS: atom_id res chain seq x y z
N MET A 1 -8.11 17.07 -18.08
CA MET A 1 -8.72 17.89 -17.04
C MET A 1 -7.89 17.70 -15.79
N GLY A 2 -7.33 18.79 -15.22
CA GLY A 2 -6.40 18.71 -14.10
C GLY A 2 -7.08 18.20 -12.83
N ASN A 3 -6.30 17.51 -12.01
CA ASN A 3 -6.68 17.00 -10.70
C ASN A 3 -7.27 18.12 -9.83
N PRO A 4 -8.51 18.06 -9.38
CA PRO A 4 -9.16 19.13 -8.62
C PRO A 4 -8.64 19.33 -7.19
N THR A 5 -7.82 18.42 -6.65
CA THR A 5 -7.38 18.44 -5.25
C THR A 5 -5.92 18.87 -5.04
N GLY A 6 -5.13 19.08 -6.11
CA GLY A 6 -3.70 19.41 -5.97
C GLY A 6 -2.86 18.32 -5.30
N ASP A 7 -3.41 17.14 -5.09
CA ASP A 7 -2.78 16.02 -4.42
C ASP A 7 -1.80 15.33 -5.39
N PRO A 8 -0.50 15.18 -5.07
CA PRO A 8 0.48 14.52 -5.91
C PRO A 8 0.19 13.02 -6.14
N ALA A 9 -0.85 12.51 -5.50
CA ALA A 9 -1.18 11.10 -5.33
C ALA A 9 -1.48 10.31 -6.61
N TYR A 10 -1.71 10.95 -7.74
CA TYR A 10 -2.16 10.25 -8.94
C TYR A 10 -1.21 10.39 -10.13
N ALA A 11 0.08 10.17 -9.86
CA ALA A 11 1.08 10.07 -10.91
C ALA A 11 1.08 8.71 -11.65
N LEU A 12 0.27 7.74 -11.17
CA LEU A 12 0.15 6.42 -11.77
C LEU A 12 -1.04 6.38 -12.74
N GLU A 13 -0.79 5.93 -13.96
CA GLU A 13 -1.80 5.80 -15.01
C GLU A 13 -2.80 4.68 -14.63
N ARG A 14 -4.11 4.99 -14.65
CA ARG A 14 -5.19 4.09 -14.23
C ARG A 14 -5.63 3.21 -15.39
N SER A 15 -4.79 2.25 -15.79
CA SER A 15 -5.06 1.29 -16.85
C SER A 15 -5.48 -0.08 -16.29
N GLN A 16 -6.04 -0.96 -17.15
CA GLN A 16 -6.30 -2.35 -16.80
C GLN A 16 -5.01 -3.07 -16.35
N GLU A 17 -3.88 -2.76 -16.98
CA GLU A 17 -2.56 -3.31 -16.60
C GLU A 17 -2.14 -2.87 -15.21
N GLU A 18 -2.48 -1.64 -14.79
CA GLU A 18 -2.20 -1.15 -13.44
C GLU A 18 -3.01 -1.92 -12.39
N TYR A 19 -4.28 -2.24 -12.65
CA TYR A 19 -5.07 -3.05 -11.71
C TYR A 19 -4.57 -4.49 -11.60
N GLU A 20 -4.09 -5.08 -12.70
CA GLU A 20 -3.44 -6.39 -12.67
C GLU A 20 -2.12 -6.35 -11.90
N ARG A 21 -1.34 -5.27 -12.07
CA ARG A 21 -0.12 -5.03 -11.29
C ARG A 21 -0.43 -4.92 -9.79
N LEU A 22 -1.45 -4.14 -9.43
CA LEU A 22 -1.90 -4.00 -8.05
C LEU A 22 -2.35 -5.35 -7.47
N GLY A 23 -3.04 -6.18 -8.24
CA GLY A 23 -3.39 -7.53 -7.84
C GLY A 23 -2.16 -8.42 -7.55
N ARG A 24 -1.12 -8.37 -8.40
CA ARG A 24 0.15 -9.07 -8.15
C ARG A 24 0.88 -8.53 -6.92
N GLN A 25 0.90 -7.21 -6.74
CA GLN A 25 1.46 -6.57 -5.54
C GLN A 25 0.73 -7.03 -4.29
N ALA A 26 -0.60 -7.12 -4.34
CA ALA A 26 -1.40 -7.57 -3.21
C ALA A 26 -1.06 -8.99 -2.79
N LEU A 27 -0.90 -9.90 -3.74
CA LEU A 27 -0.46 -11.28 -3.46
C LEU A 27 0.95 -11.30 -2.83
N PHE A 28 1.85 -10.48 -3.33
CA PHE A 28 3.21 -10.38 -2.81
C PHE A 28 3.25 -9.83 -1.37
N LEU A 29 2.39 -8.87 -1.04
CA LEU A 29 2.30 -8.26 0.28
C LEU A 29 1.26 -8.93 1.20
N HIS A 30 0.53 -9.95 0.74
CA HIS A 30 -0.59 -10.55 1.45
C HIS A 30 -0.25 -10.95 2.88
N GLY A 31 0.82 -11.73 3.04
CA GLY A 31 1.21 -12.26 4.35
C GLY A 31 1.59 -11.19 5.37
N THR A 32 2.22 -10.09 4.94
CA THR A 32 2.57 -8.97 5.84
C THR A 32 1.32 -8.19 6.25
N THR A 33 0.38 -7.99 5.33
CA THR A 33 -0.88 -7.31 5.61
C THR A 33 -1.77 -8.16 6.53
N GLU A 34 -1.91 -9.45 6.26
CA GLU A 34 -2.69 -10.36 7.12
C GLU A 34 -2.15 -10.38 8.56
N ARG A 35 -0.83 -10.45 8.73
CA ARG A 35 -0.22 -10.36 10.07
C ARG A 35 -0.57 -9.08 10.78
N LEU A 36 -0.46 -7.92 10.10
CA LEU A 36 -0.85 -6.64 10.71
C LEU A 36 -2.31 -6.65 11.16
N LEU A 37 -3.25 -7.10 10.31
CA LEU A 37 -4.67 -7.12 10.65
C LEU A 37 -4.94 -8.00 11.88
N ARG A 38 -4.31 -9.17 11.96
CA ARG A 38 -4.45 -10.09 13.08
C ARG A 38 -3.78 -9.57 14.36
N ASP A 39 -2.56 -9.04 14.26
CA ASP A 39 -1.82 -8.48 15.41
C ASP A 39 -2.54 -7.24 15.98
N ALA A 40 -3.16 -6.43 15.12
CA ALA A 40 -4.00 -5.31 15.54
C ALA A 40 -5.29 -5.76 16.26
N GLY A 41 -5.67 -7.03 16.15
CA GLY A 41 -6.83 -7.61 16.84
C GLY A 41 -8.09 -7.69 15.99
N LEU A 42 -7.99 -7.71 14.65
CA LEU A 42 -9.14 -7.96 13.77
C LEU A 42 -9.68 -9.36 14.00
N ARG A 43 -11.01 -9.50 14.18
CA ARG A 43 -11.69 -10.77 14.53
C ARG A 43 -13.08 -10.87 13.89
N PRO A 44 -13.64 -12.10 13.86
CA PRO A 44 -14.99 -12.35 13.34
C PRO A 44 -16.05 -11.42 13.94
N GLY A 45 -16.98 -11.00 13.11
CA GLY A 45 -18.12 -10.16 13.49
C GLY A 45 -17.85 -8.65 13.51
N MET A 46 -16.59 -8.20 13.35
CA MET A 46 -16.26 -6.78 13.35
C MET A 46 -16.76 -6.04 12.09
N ARG A 47 -17.11 -4.77 12.29
CA ARG A 47 -17.37 -3.79 11.22
C ARG A 47 -16.12 -2.98 10.92
N VAL A 48 -15.62 -3.05 9.70
CA VAL A 48 -14.30 -2.56 9.28
C VAL A 48 -14.40 -1.50 8.21
N LEU A 49 -13.59 -0.45 8.30
CA LEU A 49 -13.34 0.53 7.25
C LEU A 49 -11.97 0.25 6.60
N ASP A 50 -11.94 0.06 5.28
CA ASP A 50 -10.71 0.03 4.49
C ASP A 50 -10.55 1.36 3.75
N VAL A 51 -9.53 2.13 4.14
CA VAL A 51 -9.25 3.47 3.65
C VAL A 51 -8.31 3.40 2.46
N GLY A 52 -8.68 4.03 1.34
CA GLY A 52 -7.90 3.92 0.10
C GLY A 52 -7.90 2.48 -0.41
N SER A 53 -9.09 1.88 -0.50
CA SER A 53 -9.26 0.45 -0.75
C SER A 53 -8.78 0.01 -2.14
N GLY A 54 -8.65 0.94 -3.10
CA GLY A 54 -8.21 0.64 -4.46
C GLY A 54 -9.00 -0.49 -5.09
N ALA A 55 -8.29 -1.51 -5.60
CA ALA A 55 -8.90 -2.72 -6.17
C ALA A 55 -9.38 -3.74 -5.10
N GLY A 56 -9.50 -3.33 -3.84
CA GLY A 56 -10.13 -4.09 -2.77
C GLY A 56 -9.23 -5.09 -2.03
N ASP A 57 -7.93 -5.03 -2.19
CA ASP A 57 -7.03 -6.06 -1.66
C ASP A 57 -7.12 -6.24 -0.14
N VAL A 58 -7.08 -5.13 0.61
CA VAL A 58 -7.19 -5.16 2.08
C VAL A 58 -8.63 -5.43 2.50
N ALA A 59 -9.62 -4.82 1.81
CA ALA A 59 -11.04 -5.04 2.09
C ALA A 59 -11.44 -6.52 1.95
N LEU A 60 -11.02 -7.18 0.86
CA LEU A 60 -11.34 -8.60 0.62
C LEU A 60 -10.65 -9.52 1.64
N LEU A 61 -9.41 -9.22 2.00
CA LEU A 61 -8.70 -9.94 3.05
C LEU A 61 -9.40 -9.75 4.41
N ALA A 62 -9.75 -8.52 4.77
CA ALA A 62 -10.48 -8.22 6.00
C ALA A 62 -11.85 -8.90 6.03
N ALA A 63 -12.59 -8.92 4.90
CA ALA A 63 -13.88 -9.60 4.76
C ALA A 63 -13.78 -11.10 5.07
N GLY A 64 -12.71 -11.75 4.59
CA GLY A 64 -12.42 -13.14 4.94
C GLY A 64 -12.15 -13.36 6.42
N ILE A 65 -11.43 -12.42 7.07
CA ILE A 65 -11.12 -12.53 8.52
C ILE A 65 -12.34 -12.28 9.39
N VAL A 66 -13.14 -11.25 9.09
CA VAL A 66 -14.32 -10.93 9.90
C VAL A 66 -15.48 -11.90 9.65
N GLY A 67 -15.45 -12.63 8.55
CA GLY A 67 -16.43 -13.64 8.21
C GLY A 67 -17.84 -13.08 7.95
N PRO A 68 -18.83 -13.95 7.72
CA PRO A 68 -20.15 -13.54 7.23
C PRO A 68 -20.99 -12.73 8.23
N GLN A 69 -20.60 -12.68 9.49
CA GLN A 69 -21.25 -11.87 10.53
C GLN A 69 -20.61 -10.48 10.68
N GLY A 70 -19.42 -10.27 10.13
CA GLY A 70 -18.77 -8.97 10.05
C GLY A 70 -19.07 -8.26 8.75
N THR A 71 -18.70 -6.99 8.64
CA THR A 71 -18.87 -6.19 7.44
C THR A 71 -17.63 -5.37 7.15
N VAL A 72 -17.34 -5.14 5.87
CA VAL A 72 -16.23 -4.28 5.44
C VAL A 72 -16.76 -3.21 4.50
N VAL A 73 -16.36 -1.96 4.73
CA VAL A 73 -16.62 -0.83 3.84
C VAL A 73 -15.29 -0.34 3.30
N GLY A 74 -15.06 -0.50 2.00
CA GLY A 74 -13.90 0.06 1.30
C GLY A 74 -14.22 1.43 0.74
N VAL A 75 -13.35 2.42 0.97
CA VAL A 75 -13.49 3.78 0.44
C VAL A 75 -12.32 4.11 -0.46
N ASP A 76 -12.58 4.59 -1.66
CA ASP A 76 -11.55 5.09 -2.59
C ASP A 76 -12.14 6.18 -3.50
N VAL A 77 -11.31 7.08 -3.96
CA VAL A 77 -11.67 8.13 -4.94
C VAL A 77 -11.70 7.59 -6.38
N ASP A 78 -11.12 6.41 -6.61
CA ASP A 78 -11.03 5.80 -7.93
C ASP A 78 -12.21 4.88 -8.22
N ALA A 79 -13.23 5.41 -8.88
CA ALA A 79 -14.40 4.64 -9.31
C ALA A 79 -14.05 3.42 -10.17
N ALA A 80 -12.95 3.47 -10.94
CA ALA A 80 -12.54 2.35 -11.78
C ALA A 80 -11.91 1.23 -10.93
N ALA A 81 -11.06 1.58 -9.96
CA ALA A 81 -10.54 0.63 -8.98
C ALA A 81 -11.67 -0.05 -8.20
N LEU A 82 -12.67 0.73 -7.76
CA LEU A 82 -13.83 0.19 -7.04
C LEU A 82 -14.69 -0.75 -7.89
N ARG A 83 -14.79 -0.54 -9.21
CA ARG A 83 -15.44 -1.51 -10.11
C ARG A 83 -14.69 -2.85 -10.13
N VAL A 84 -13.35 -2.81 -10.17
CA VAL A 84 -12.53 -4.01 -10.09
C VAL A 84 -12.72 -4.70 -8.74
N ALA A 85 -12.73 -3.93 -7.64
CA ALA A 85 -12.93 -4.46 -6.29
C ALA A 85 -14.29 -5.17 -6.14
N ARG A 86 -15.38 -4.59 -6.67
CA ARG A 86 -16.72 -5.21 -6.67
C ARG A 86 -16.76 -6.51 -7.46
N GLY A 87 -16.18 -6.53 -8.67
CA GLY A 87 -16.10 -7.76 -9.48
C GLY A 87 -15.31 -8.86 -8.80
N ARG A 88 -14.23 -8.51 -8.08
CA ARG A 88 -13.44 -9.48 -7.29
C ARG A 88 -14.22 -10.02 -6.09
N ALA A 89 -14.94 -9.15 -5.38
CA ALA A 89 -15.81 -9.58 -4.27
C ALA A 89 -16.89 -10.55 -4.73
N GLU A 90 -17.55 -10.26 -5.87
CA GLU A 90 -18.55 -11.12 -6.48
C GLU A 90 -17.94 -12.48 -6.89
N ALA A 91 -16.78 -12.48 -7.56
CA ALA A 91 -16.09 -13.70 -7.97
C ALA A 91 -15.66 -14.59 -6.78
N LEU A 92 -15.41 -13.99 -5.61
CA LEU A 92 -15.09 -14.69 -4.36
C LEU A 92 -16.35 -15.06 -3.53
N GLY A 93 -17.55 -14.69 -3.97
CA GLY A 93 -18.79 -14.92 -3.24
C GLY A 93 -18.89 -14.14 -1.92
N LEU A 94 -18.18 -13.02 -1.78
CA LEU A 94 -18.19 -12.20 -0.57
C LEU A 94 -19.35 -11.22 -0.61
N SER A 95 -20.36 -11.43 0.23
CA SER A 95 -21.54 -10.56 0.36
C SER A 95 -21.43 -9.56 1.52
N ASN A 96 -20.36 -9.63 2.30
CA ASN A 96 -20.12 -8.81 3.49
C ASN A 96 -19.14 -7.66 3.26
N VAL A 97 -18.90 -7.28 2.02
CA VAL A 97 -18.06 -6.15 1.65
C VAL A 97 -18.79 -5.23 0.68
N GLU A 98 -18.71 -3.94 0.92
CA GLU A 98 -19.23 -2.89 0.03
C GLU A 98 -18.13 -1.85 -0.27
N PHE A 99 -18.30 -1.11 -1.37
CA PHE A 99 -17.33 -0.12 -1.82
C PHE A 99 -18.01 1.20 -2.10
N VAL A 100 -17.52 2.27 -1.46
CA VAL A 100 -18.04 3.63 -1.53
C VAL A 100 -17.03 4.52 -2.25
N GLU A 101 -17.47 5.22 -3.29
CA GLU A 101 -16.66 6.21 -3.99
C GLU A 101 -16.62 7.53 -3.21
N GLY A 102 -15.44 8.06 -3.00
CA GLY A 102 -15.22 9.37 -2.39
C GLY A 102 -13.90 9.50 -1.69
N ASP A 103 -13.55 10.74 -1.34
CA ASP A 103 -12.41 11.01 -0.47
C ASP A 103 -12.74 10.60 0.97
N LEU A 104 -11.72 10.19 1.71
CA LEU A 104 -11.84 9.82 3.12
C LEU A 104 -12.59 10.85 3.97
N ASP A 105 -12.36 12.14 3.67
CA ASP A 105 -12.95 13.23 4.45
C ASP A 105 -14.44 13.46 4.15
N THR A 106 -14.90 13.12 2.93
CA THR A 106 -16.22 13.45 2.41
C THR A 106 -17.11 12.25 2.09
N ALA A 107 -16.52 11.04 1.94
CA ALA A 107 -17.29 9.84 1.60
C ALA A 107 -18.31 9.49 2.70
N ASP A 108 -19.54 9.18 2.28
CA ASP A 108 -20.60 8.70 3.18
C ASP A 108 -20.47 7.20 3.44
N ALA A 109 -19.40 6.83 4.15
CA ALA A 109 -19.13 5.44 4.55
C ALA A 109 -19.68 5.10 5.94
N GLY A 110 -20.27 6.08 6.63
CA GLY A 110 -20.76 5.94 8.01
C GLY A 110 -19.68 6.05 9.07
N THR A 111 -20.06 5.75 10.31
CA THR A 111 -19.22 5.82 11.53
C THR A 111 -19.46 4.62 12.44
N GLY A 112 -18.75 4.57 13.57
CA GLY A 112 -18.92 3.50 14.56
C GLY A 112 -18.25 2.19 14.15
N PHE A 113 -17.22 2.25 13.34
CA PHE A 113 -16.43 1.09 12.95
C PHE A 113 -15.67 0.50 14.14
N ASP A 114 -15.59 -0.82 14.20
CA ASP A 114 -14.76 -1.54 15.18
C ASP A 114 -13.27 -1.41 14.84
N ALA A 115 -12.95 -1.32 13.56
CA ALA A 115 -11.58 -1.15 13.06
C ALA A 115 -11.54 -0.32 11.79
N ALA A 116 -10.44 0.41 11.59
CA ALA A 116 -10.10 1.05 10.32
C ALA A 116 -8.67 0.70 9.92
N PHE A 117 -8.48 0.37 8.65
CA PHE A 117 -7.19 0.01 8.07
C PHE A 117 -6.91 0.84 6.82
N GLY A 118 -5.62 1.08 6.55
CA GLY A 118 -5.15 1.63 5.29
C GLY A 118 -3.77 1.06 4.94
N ARG A 119 -3.56 0.76 3.66
CA ARG A 119 -2.26 0.30 3.16
C ARG A 119 -1.80 1.15 2.00
N LEU A 120 -0.62 1.78 2.15
CA LEU A 120 -0.05 2.67 1.14
C LEU A 120 -1.00 3.83 0.80
N VAL A 121 -1.50 4.51 1.83
CA VAL A 121 -2.46 5.62 1.74
C VAL A 121 -1.86 6.91 2.24
N LEU A 122 -1.29 6.90 3.44
CA LEU A 122 -0.80 8.12 4.09
C LEU A 122 0.41 8.72 3.36
N MET A 123 1.20 7.89 2.68
CA MET A 123 2.33 8.36 1.88
C MET A 123 1.91 9.28 0.72
N TYR A 124 0.66 9.21 0.30
CA TYR A 124 0.08 10.05 -0.77
C TYR A 124 -0.65 11.29 -0.24
N ARG A 125 -0.87 11.40 1.06
CA ARG A 125 -1.62 12.53 1.64
C ARG A 125 -0.69 13.72 1.93
N ALA A 126 -1.16 14.91 1.58
CA ALA A 126 -0.44 16.15 1.90
C ALA A 126 -0.35 16.36 3.43
N ASP A 127 -1.40 15.98 4.17
CA ASP A 127 -1.45 15.99 5.65
C ASP A 127 -1.88 14.61 6.18
N PRO A 128 -0.91 13.70 6.44
CA PRO A 128 -1.20 12.39 7.02
C PRO A 128 -1.84 12.45 8.41
N VAL A 129 -1.55 13.51 9.17
CA VAL A 129 -2.09 13.70 10.53
C VAL A 129 -3.58 14.03 10.46
N ALA A 130 -3.99 14.92 9.56
CA ALA A 130 -5.39 15.23 9.33
C ALA A 130 -6.15 13.98 8.84
N ALA A 131 -5.56 13.21 7.92
CA ALA A 131 -6.15 11.94 7.46
C ALA A 131 -6.36 10.94 8.62
N LEU A 132 -5.38 10.77 9.50
CA LEU A 132 -5.52 9.93 10.69
C LEU A 132 -6.63 10.41 11.63
N ARG A 133 -6.78 11.72 11.83
CA ARG A 133 -7.89 12.29 12.63
C ARG A 133 -9.25 12.00 12.00
N ALA A 134 -9.38 12.12 10.67
CA ALA A 134 -10.61 11.82 9.96
C ALA A 134 -10.99 10.34 10.09
N VAL A 135 -10.02 9.43 9.96
CA VAL A 135 -10.21 7.99 10.20
C VAL A 135 -10.63 7.73 11.64
N ALA A 136 -9.93 8.33 12.61
CA ALA A 136 -10.23 8.17 14.03
C ALA A 136 -11.64 8.63 14.39
N ALA A 137 -12.16 9.68 13.76
CA ALA A 137 -13.52 10.16 13.97
C ALA A 137 -14.59 9.12 13.55
N ARG A 138 -14.27 8.24 12.59
CA ARG A 138 -15.18 7.19 12.11
C ARG A 138 -15.16 5.92 12.94
N VAL A 139 -14.09 5.69 13.71
CA VAL A 139 -13.90 4.52 14.59
C VAL A 139 -14.52 4.81 15.96
N ARG A 140 -15.22 3.82 16.55
CA ARG A 140 -15.75 3.94 17.92
C ARG A 140 -14.64 3.98 18.98
N SER A 141 -14.94 4.41 20.19
CA SER A 141 -14.05 4.22 21.35
C SER A 141 -13.78 2.72 21.57
N GLY A 142 -12.53 2.38 21.90
CA GLY A 142 -12.05 1.00 21.98
C GLY A 142 -11.86 0.31 20.62
N GLY A 143 -12.05 1.01 19.50
CA GLY A 143 -11.82 0.47 18.18
C GLY A 143 -10.37 0.60 17.73
N ILE A 144 -10.01 -0.13 16.67
CA ILE A 144 -8.65 -0.29 16.16
C ILE A 144 -8.41 0.66 15.00
N ILE A 145 -7.24 1.29 14.96
CA ILE A 145 -6.74 2.04 13.81
C ILE A 145 -5.39 1.46 13.43
N ALA A 146 -5.24 0.97 12.19
CA ALA A 146 -3.99 0.41 11.71
C ALA A 146 -3.65 0.89 10.30
N PHE A 147 -2.39 1.22 10.09
CA PHE A 147 -1.86 1.61 8.78
C PHE A 147 -0.58 0.85 8.47
N GLN A 148 -0.37 0.61 7.18
CA GLN A 148 0.83 -0.05 6.67
C GLN A 148 1.42 0.78 5.52
N GLU A 149 2.62 1.31 5.72
CA GLU A 149 3.25 2.26 4.81
C GLU A 149 4.68 1.86 4.46
N LEU A 150 5.10 2.18 3.25
CA LEU A 150 6.50 1.95 2.83
C LEU A 150 7.44 2.96 3.48
N ASP A 151 8.65 2.48 3.77
CA ASP A 151 9.82 3.32 3.99
C ASP A 151 10.77 3.16 2.82
N LEU A 152 10.82 4.19 2.00
CA LEU A 152 11.64 4.25 0.79
C LEU A 152 12.92 5.07 1.01
N ASP A 153 13.43 5.17 2.26
CA ASP A 153 14.70 5.85 2.50
C ASP A 153 15.79 5.20 1.64
N PRO A 154 16.54 5.97 0.84
CA PRO A 154 17.57 5.44 -0.05
C PRO A 154 18.63 4.56 0.64
N ALA A 155 18.86 4.78 1.95
CA ALA A 155 19.79 3.97 2.73
C ALA A 155 19.29 2.53 2.98
N ILE A 156 17.97 2.29 2.84
CA ILE A 156 17.34 0.99 3.16
C ILE A 156 16.40 0.47 2.06
N ALA A 157 16.10 1.28 1.06
CA ALA A 157 15.03 0.99 0.09
C ALA A 157 15.38 -0.06 -0.97
N ALA A 158 16.64 -0.28 -1.29
CA ALA A 158 17.03 -1.29 -2.26
C ALA A 158 18.38 -1.83 -1.85
N ARG A 159 18.38 -3.00 -1.23
CA ARG A 159 19.61 -3.66 -0.73
C ARG A 159 19.76 -5.02 -1.38
N SER A 160 21.02 -5.37 -1.64
CA SER A 160 21.39 -6.68 -2.17
C SER A 160 22.75 -7.11 -1.63
N LEU A 161 22.94 -8.43 -1.48
CA LEU A 161 24.21 -9.00 -1.05
C LEU A 161 24.44 -10.38 -1.73
N PRO A 162 25.51 -10.59 -2.51
CA PRO A 162 26.40 -9.56 -3.09
C PRO A 162 25.65 -8.43 -3.80
N GLU A 163 26.32 -7.33 -4.13
CA GLU A 163 25.68 -6.20 -4.76
C GLU A 163 25.10 -6.56 -6.14
N ALA A 164 23.79 -6.33 -6.32
CA ALA A 164 23.11 -6.38 -7.59
C ALA A 164 22.79 -4.94 -8.02
N SER A 165 23.62 -4.38 -8.89
CA SER A 165 23.57 -2.97 -9.25
C SER A 165 22.22 -2.62 -9.90
N LEU A 166 21.69 -3.49 -10.78
CA LEU A 166 20.41 -3.24 -11.45
C LEU A 166 19.25 -3.14 -10.44
N TRP A 167 19.21 -4.03 -9.41
CA TRP A 167 18.22 -3.98 -8.35
C TRP A 167 18.31 -2.68 -7.55
N ASN A 168 19.53 -2.36 -7.09
CA ASN A 168 19.79 -1.19 -6.27
C ASN A 168 19.50 0.11 -7.02
N ASP A 169 19.93 0.22 -8.30
CA ASP A 169 19.71 1.39 -9.13
C ASP A 169 18.23 1.60 -9.46
N THR A 170 17.52 0.53 -9.78
CA THR A 170 16.08 0.57 -10.04
C THR A 170 15.31 1.02 -8.78
N GLY A 171 15.69 0.51 -7.61
CA GLY A 171 15.10 0.94 -6.34
C GLY A 171 15.38 2.41 -6.01
N ARG A 172 16.59 2.89 -6.26
CA ARG A 172 16.95 4.31 -6.10
C ARG A 172 16.15 5.20 -7.06
N LEU A 173 16.02 4.79 -8.31
CA LEU A 173 15.26 5.51 -9.32
C LEU A 173 13.79 5.66 -8.94
N THR A 174 13.14 4.57 -8.55
CA THR A 174 11.72 4.61 -8.14
C THR A 174 11.51 5.48 -6.90
N THR A 175 12.41 5.39 -5.91
CA THR A 175 12.38 6.24 -4.72
C THR A 175 12.52 7.71 -5.07
N GLU A 176 13.45 8.05 -5.96
CA GLU A 176 13.66 9.44 -6.41
C GLU A 176 12.46 9.98 -7.18
N ALA A 177 11.83 9.17 -8.02
CA ALA A 177 10.61 9.54 -8.73
C ALA A 177 9.47 9.85 -7.75
N PHE A 178 9.22 8.99 -6.76
CA PHE A 178 8.24 9.24 -5.71
C PHE A 178 8.54 10.51 -4.91
N ARG A 179 9.80 10.70 -4.50
CA ARG A 179 10.22 11.88 -3.76
C ARG A 179 9.99 13.19 -4.55
N ARG A 180 10.35 13.21 -5.84
CA ARG A 180 10.12 14.39 -6.70
C ARG A 180 8.65 14.63 -7.00
N ALA A 181 7.83 13.60 -6.95
CA ALA A 181 6.38 13.72 -7.05
C ALA A 181 5.72 14.27 -5.76
N GLY A 182 6.50 14.52 -4.70
CA GLY A 182 6.00 15.06 -3.44
C GLY A 182 5.41 14.03 -2.48
N MET A 183 5.63 12.74 -2.74
CA MET A 183 5.15 11.69 -1.84
C MET A 183 5.98 11.60 -0.56
N GLN A 184 5.34 11.15 0.52
CA GLN A 184 5.96 10.95 1.84
C GLN A 184 6.78 9.65 1.84
N VAL A 185 7.97 9.67 1.20
CA VAL A 185 8.81 8.46 1.01
C VAL A 185 9.32 7.81 2.30
N ARG A 186 9.13 8.46 3.44
CA ARG A 186 9.47 7.93 4.77
C ARG A 186 8.25 7.70 5.65
N MET A 187 7.06 7.55 5.04
CA MET A 187 5.80 7.49 5.80
C MET A 187 5.80 6.34 6.80
N GLY A 188 6.38 5.19 6.47
CA GLY A 188 6.47 4.06 7.38
C GLY A 188 7.05 4.44 8.74
N ARG A 189 8.25 5.05 8.78
CA ARG A 189 8.89 5.48 10.05
C ARG A 189 8.26 6.72 10.66
N GLN A 190 7.49 7.50 9.89
CA GLN A 190 6.76 8.66 10.38
C GLN A 190 5.42 8.30 11.06
N LEU A 191 4.95 7.06 10.94
CA LEU A 191 3.69 6.61 11.53
C LEU A 191 3.61 6.91 13.03
N PHE A 192 4.68 6.66 13.80
CA PHE A 192 4.70 6.95 15.24
C PHE A 192 4.35 8.42 15.53
N ALA A 193 5.07 9.33 14.89
CA ALA A 193 4.85 10.76 15.07
C ALA A 193 3.47 11.21 14.55
N ALA A 194 3.00 10.60 13.45
CA ALA A 194 1.69 10.93 12.88
C ALA A 194 0.54 10.50 13.80
N TYR A 195 0.61 9.29 14.40
CA TYR A 195 -0.39 8.83 15.38
C TYR A 195 -0.45 9.74 16.60
N THR A 196 0.70 10.04 17.21
CA THR A 196 0.77 10.91 18.40
C THR A 196 0.29 12.33 18.09
N ALA A 197 0.68 12.90 16.94
CA ALA A 197 0.22 14.21 16.51
C ALA A 197 -1.29 14.24 16.16
N ALA A 198 -1.87 13.10 15.75
CA ALA A 198 -3.30 12.95 15.54
C ALA A 198 -4.09 12.87 16.87
N GLY A 199 -3.44 12.74 18.01
CA GLY A 199 -4.06 12.55 19.31
C GLY A 199 -4.43 11.10 19.61
N LEU A 200 -3.88 10.16 18.85
CA LEU A 200 -4.00 8.73 19.10
C LEU A 200 -2.92 8.27 20.09
N PRO A 201 -3.12 7.14 20.78
CA PRO A 201 -2.08 6.52 21.59
C PRO A 201 -0.84 6.15 20.75
N GLU A 202 0.29 5.98 21.44
CA GLU A 202 1.50 5.44 20.81
C GLU A 202 1.18 4.10 20.14
N PRO A 203 1.46 3.95 18.82
CA PRO A 203 1.15 2.73 18.13
C PRO A 203 2.16 1.63 18.43
N THR A 204 1.69 0.39 18.46
CA THR A 204 2.56 -0.78 18.28
C THR A 204 2.99 -0.82 16.83
N MET A 205 4.29 -0.97 16.59
CA MET A 205 4.85 -0.94 15.24
C MET A 205 5.65 -2.21 14.92
N ARG A 206 5.62 -2.59 13.64
CA ARG A 206 6.43 -3.70 13.10
C ARG A 206 7.00 -3.30 11.74
N ASP A 207 8.28 -3.57 11.54
CA ASP A 207 8.97 -3.44 10.26
C ASP A 207 9.11 -4.82 9.60
N GLU A 208 8.70 -4.95 8.34
CA GLU A 208 8.80 -6.17 7.57
C GLU A 208 9.36 -5.86 6.17
N ALA A 209 10.46 -6.50 5.82
CA ALA A 209 10.99 -6.51 4.45
C ALA A 209 10.90 -7.93 3.90
N LEU A 210 10.51 -8.07 2.64
CA LEU A 210 10.55 -9.35 1.96
C LEU A 210 11.95 -9.56 1.38
N ILE A 211 12.51 -10.76 1.60
CA ILE A 211 13.87 -11.10 1.25
C ILE A 211 13.84 -12.32 0.35
N GLY A 212 14.61 -12.32 -0.72
CA GLY A 212 14.79 -13.49 -1.59
C GLY A 212 15.95 -13.34 -2.56
N GLY A 213 16.34 -14.44 -3.19
CA GLY A 213 17.47 -14.49 -4.14
C GLY A 213 17.29 -15.60 -5.18
N GLY A 214 16.28 -16.46 -5.04
CA GLY A 214 16.01 -17.55 -5.97
C GLY A 214 15.16 -17.09 -7.17
N PRO A 215 15.01 -17.98 -8.21
CA PRO A 215 14.31 -17.62 -9.45
C PRO A 215 12.81 -17.30 -9.24
N ASP A 216 12.20 -17.81 -8.19
CA ASP A 216 10.77 -17.69 -7.91
C ASP A 216 10.44 -16.51 -6.97
N PHE A 217 11.43 -15.69 -6.59
CA PHE A 217 11.18 -14.54 -5.73
C PHE A 217 10.36 -13.46 -6.44
N GLY A 218 9.16 -13.20 -5.95
CA GLY A 218 8.20 -12.27 -6.56
C GLY A 218 8.64 -10.79 -6.54
N GLY A 219 9.68 -10.44 -5.78
CA GLY A 219 10.20 -9.08 -5.67
C GLY A 219 10.69 -8.50 -6.99
N TYR A 220 11.23 -9.33 -7.90
CA TYR A 220 11.67 -8.87 -9.24
C TYR A 220 10.50 -8.32 -10.06
N ALA A 221 9.42 -9.08 -10.13
CA ALA A 221 8.21 -8.66 -10.84
C ALA A 221 7.54 -7.46 -10.16
N TRP A 222 7.57 -7.41 -8.81
CA TRP A 222 7.05 -6.29 -8.05
C TRP A 222 7.81 -4.99 -8.36
N LEU A 223 9.15 -4.98 -8.26
CA LEU A 223 9.96 -3.78 -8.54
C LEU A 223 9.84 -3.34 -9.99
N ALA A 224 9.89 -4.28 -10.94
CA ALA A 224 9.71 -3.98 -12.36
C ALA A 224 8.31 -3.39 -12.64
N GLY A 225 7.27 -3.93 -12.02
CA GLY A 225 5.90 -3.42 -12.14
C GLY A 225 5.75 -2.00 -11.59
N VAL A 226 6.31 -1.71 -10.42
CA VAL A 226 6.32 -0.33 -9.85
C VAL A 226 7.08 0.62 -10.79
N THR A 227 8.25 0.21 -11.30
CA THR A 227 9.05 1.02 -12.23
C THR A 227 8.27 1.33 -13.52
N ARG A 228 7.57 0.34 -14.08
CA ARG A 228 6.72 0.49 -15.27
C ARG A 228 5.59 1.49 -15.02
N ALA A 229 4.88 1.35 -13.92
CA ALA A 229 3.79 2.28 -13.55
C ALA A 229 4.29 3.71 -13.37
N LEU A 230 5.53 3.89 -12.90
CA LEU A 230 6.18 5.19 -12.74
C LEU A 230 6.85 5.73 -14.01
N ALA A 231 6.94 4.95 -15.10
CA ALA A 231 7.69 5.33 -16.29
C ALA A 231 7.29 6.70 -16.88
N PRO A 232 5.98 7.05 -17.01
CA PRO A 232 5.59 8.38 -17.50
C PRO A 232 6.09 9.51 -16.59
N LEU A 233 6.04 9.29 -15.27
CA LEU A 233 6.55 10.25 -14.30
C LEU A 233 8.08 10.36 -14.34
N ILE A 234 8.79 9.24 -14.40
CA ILE A 234 10.26 9.17 -14.50
C ILE A 234 10.72 9.97 -15.72
N GLN A 235 10.09 9.76 -16.89
CA GLN A 235 10.38 10.49 -18.12
C GLN A 235 10.08 12.00 -17.98
N LYS A 236 8.92 12.35 -17.42
CA LYS A 236 8.54 13.75 -17.17
C LYS A 236 9.54 14.46 -16.25
N LEU A 237 10.16 13.75 -15.33
CA LEU A 237 11.17 14.27 -14.41
C LEU A 237 12.58 14.33 -15.02
N GLY A 238 12.74 13.92 -16.28
CA GLY A 238 14.04 13.86 -16.96
C GLY A 238 15.00 12.83 -16.37
N LEU A 239 14.45 11.74 -15.77
CA LEU A 239 15.24 10.63 -15.25
C LEU A 239 15.30 9.50 -16.30
N ASP A 240 16.41 8.79 -16.34
CA ASP A 240 16.63 7.70 -17.27
C ASP A 240 15.95 6.41 -16.78
N LEU A 241 15.22 5.75 -17.67
CA LEU A 241 14.66 4.42 -17.38
C LEU A 241 15.77 3.36 -17.37
N PRO A 242 15.60 2.25 -16.62
CA PRO A 242 16.60 1.20 -16.52
C PRO A 242 16.60 0.26 -17.75
N GLY A 243 16.50 0.85 -18.96
CA GLY A 243 16.39 0.17 -20.22
C GLY A 243 14.97 -0.32 -20.52
N ASP A 244 14.85 -1.41 -21.27
CA ASP A 244 13.56 -2.00 -21.65
C ASP A 244 12.80 -2.50 -20.42
N LEU A 245 11.58 -1.97 -20.21
CA LEU A 245 10.73 -2.30 -19.07
C LEU A 245 10.00 -3.64 -19.25
N ASP A 246 9.84 -4.12 -20.50
CA ASP A 246 9.17 -5.42 -20.73
C ASP A 246 10.04 -6.58 -20.28
N THR A 247 11.34 -6.42 -20.32
CA THR A 247 12.33 -7.41 -19.89
C THR A 247 12.90 -7.12 -18.50
N LEU A 248 12.51 -6.03 -17.83
CA LEU A 248 13.15 -5.59 -16.58
C LEU A 248 13.06 -6.66 -15.48
N ALA A 249 11.92 -7.31 -15.30
CA ALA A 249 11.75 -8.35 -14.28
C ALA A 249 12.70 -9.53 -14.50
N ASP A 250 12.86 -9.96 -15.76
CA ASP A 250 13.76 -11.07 -16.12
C ASP A 250 15.23 -10.69 -15.97
N ARG A 251 15.59 -9.44 -16.29
CA ARG A 251 16.96 -8.92 -16.08
C ARG A 251 17.31 -8.83 -14.60
N LEU A 252 16.40 -8.32 -13.76
CA LEU A 252 16.57 -8.28 -12.30
C LEU A 252 16.75 -9.68 -11.72
N ARG A 253 15.93 -10.65 -12.19
CA ARG A 253 16.02 -12.04 -11.80
C ARG A 253 17.36 -12.65 -12.23
N ALA A 254 17.71 -12.50 -13.50
CA ALA A 254 18.93 -13.08 -14.06
C ALA A 254 20.18 -12.56 -13.34
N ASP A 255 20.26 -11.24 -13.07
CA ASP A 255 21.35 -10.63 -12.34
C ASP A 255 21.48 -11.23 -10.93
N ALA A 256 20.39 -11.27 -10.17
CA ALA A 256 20.39 -11.80 -8.81
C ALA A 256 20.72 -13.31 -8.76
N VAL A 257 20.11 -14.13 -9.61
CA VAL A 257 20.31 -15.57 -9.63
C VAL A 257 21.73 -15.95 -10.08
N THR A 258 22.24 -15.30 -11.13
CA THR A 258 23.59 -15.58 -11.65
C THR A 258 24.67 -15.27 -10.61
N ASN A 259 24.48 -14.21 -9.83
CA ASN A 259 25.45 -13.76 -8.83
C ASN A 259 25.21 -14.36 -7.43
N GLY A 260 24.19 -15.22 -7.27
CA GLY A 260 23.83 -15.77 -5.96
C GLY A 260 23.40 -14.68 -4.97
N THR A 261 22.79 -13.60 -5.46
CA THR A 261 22.47 -12.40 -4.68
C THR A 261 21.15 -12.57 -3.94
N VAL A 262 21.14 -12.18 -2.69
CA VAL A 262 19.91 -11.93 -1.92
C VAL A 262 19.54 -10.45 -2.05
N VAL A 263 18.28 -10.18 -2.36
CA VAL A 263 17.72 -8.84 -2.47
C VAL A 263 16.64 -8.58 -1.42
N TRP A 264 16.53 -7.35 -0.97
CA TRP A 264 15.52 -6.89 -0.02
C TRP A 264 14.56 -5.91 -0.68
N THR A 265 13.27 -6.05 -0.40
CA THR A 265 12.31 -4.98 -0.70
C THR A 265 12.50 -3.81 0.28
N PRO A 266 11.96 -2.61 -0.03
CA PRO A 266 11.77 -1.58 0.99
C PRO A 266 11.01 -2.12 2.20
N SER A 267 11.27 -1.53 3.36
CA SER A 267 10.53 -1.82 4.59
C SER A 267 9.06 -1.45 4.43
N LEU A 268 8.18 -2.37 4.77
CA LEU A 268 6.75 -2.16 4.91
C LEU A 268 6.43 -2.09 6.40
N ILE A 269 6.21 -0.89 6.91
CA ILE A 269 6.03 -0.66 8.34
C ILE A 269 4.55 -0.61 8.66
N GLY A 270 4.10 -1.55 9.50
CA GLY A 270 2.78 -1.58 10.09
C GLY A 270 2.75 -0.86 11.44
N ALA A 271 1.69 -0.12 11.69
CA ALA A 271 1.44 0.54 12.97
C ALA A 271 -0.04 0.39 13.34
N HIS A 272 -0.34 0.07 14.60
CA HIS A 272 -1.71 0.01 15.07
C HIS A 272 -1.86 0.53 16.50
N ALA A 273 -3.01 1.13 16.79
CA ALA A 273 -3.39 1.59 18.12
C ALA A 273 -4.88 1.39 18.36
N THR A 274 -5.28 1.33 19.64
CA THR A 274 -6.68 1.32 20.06
C THR A 274 -7.11 2.74 20.40
N LYS A 275 -8.18 3.22 19.75
CA LYS A 275 -8.75 4.54 20.06
C LYS A 275 -9.27 4.58 21.48
N PRO A 276 -8.96 5.60 22.29
CA PRO A 276 -9.49 5.79 23.63
C PRO A 276 -11.02 5.84 23.70
#